data_fc3ed61fa3cb6c9e16746d55c6964d73
#
_entry.id   fc3ed61fa3cb6c9e16746d55c6964d73
#
_cell.length_a   1.000
_cell.length_b   1.000
_cell.length_c   1.000
_cell.angle_alpha   90.00
_cell.angle_beta   90.00
_cell.angle_gamma   90.00
#
_symmetry.space_group_name_H-M   'P 1'
#
loop_
_entity.id
_entity.type
_entity.pdbx_description
1 polymer ?
#
loop_
_entity_poly.entity_id
_entity_poly.type
_entity_poly.pdbx_seq_one_letter_code
_entity_poly.pdbx_strand_id
1 'polypeptide(L)'
;MYTPLSSLFCKPFQIYVVKKYISPSHSLLFESAFFKEKTISIIHNNYKSIHLYFTTFFHSCVAFTQLCQFFHLEIVIRFQGTFLDCYIDQYIYSKEKRKFYIGDEYMGEAILVKRESLWTKEFVALIFANLCMFLGFQMLIPTLPVYVKEIGGTSSNIGFVVGMFTVAALFVRPLTGNALQKFNKKIILMIGTAICLLAMGSYLFASTVFLLLAVRILHGAGFGITTTTYGTVVSDLIPQARRGEGMGYFGLSGTIAMALGPLIGLWLMQTYNFTVLFLCALSCTIVSLILTKLLQIKKSPQPPQQISGTFLDGFIERKALLPSLLILCITLMYGGIGSFITLFATEVGIADISLFFLFNALAIAVTRPFSGKLYDAKGHAFVIIPGVIITFIGIILLSYTTTIPSLIVAAACYGSGFGAIQPALQAWMIDRVAPHRRGVATATFFSAFDLGIGAGAIIFGFIAHFTNYATVYRYSSLLLIAFLFIYITSIRKQKHGDKNREKAAG
;
A
#
# COMPACT_ATOMS: atom_id res chain seq x y z
N MET A 1 2.37 -1.05 49.89
CA MET A 1 2.32 0.31 49.31
C MET A 1 3.16 0.31 48.02
N TYR A 2 2.51 0.08 46.89
CA TYR A 2 3.14 0.15 45.58
C TYR A 2 2.74 1.48 44.97
N THR A 3 3.68 2.42 44.88
CA THR A 3 3.51 3.62 44.04
C THR A 3 3.79 3.24 42.59
N PRO A 4 2.96 3.63 41.63
CA PRO A 4 3.20 3.29 40.22
C PRO A 4 4.37 4.14 39.68
N LEU A 5 5.35 3.46 39.10
CA LEU A 5 6.54 3.98 38.41
C LEU A 5 6.25 4.82 37.14
N SER A 6 4.98 5.22 36.94
CA SER A 6 4.53 5.96 35.75
C SER A 6 4.75 7.48 35.81
N SER A 7 5.23 8.02 36.94
CA SER A 7 5.39 9.48 37.13
C SER A 7 6.80 10.02 36.91
N LEU A 8 7.79 9.17 36.57
CA LEU A 8 9.21 9.57 36.46
C LEU A 8 9.77 9.62 35.03
N PHE A 9 8.99 9.27 34.01
CA PHE A 9 9.44 9.32 32.64
C PHE A 9 8.58 10.27 31.80
N CYS A 10 9.24 11.27 31.26
CA CYS A 10 8.86 12.13 30.15
C CYS A 10 8.41 13.56 30.47
N LYS A 11 9.41 14.45 30.45
CA LYS A 11 9.15 15.80 29.94
C LYS A 11 9.24 15.76 28.40
N PRO A 12 8.24 16.23 27.66
CA PRO A 12 8.23 16.12 26.21
C PRO A 12 9.28 17.02 25.56
N PHE A 13 9.99 16.47 24.57
CA PHE A 13 10.87 17.23 23.67
C PHE A 13 10.02 18.16 22.81
N GLN A 14 10.34 19.46 22.86
CA GLN A 14 9.68 20.47 22.05
C GLN A 14 10.64 20.95 20.97
N ILE A 15 10.31 20.70 19.70
CA ILE A 15 10.99 21.31 18.55
C ILE A 15 10.24 22.56 18.19
N TYR A 16 10.88 23.72 18.32
CA TYR A 16 10.31 25.03 18.00
C TYR A 16 10.70 25.44 16.59
N VAL A 17 9.70 25.78 15.77
CA VAL A 17 9.90 26.53 14.53
C VAL A 17 9.57 27.99 14.83
N VAL A 18 10.58 28.81 15.05
CA VAL A 18 10.42 30.25 15.21
C VAL A 18 10.28 30.88 13.82
N LYS A 19 9.10 31.35 13.46
CA LYS A 19 8.85 32.06 12.21
C LYS A 19 8.86 33.57 12.47
N LYS A 20 9.92 34.23 11.98
CA LYS A 20 9.93 35.62 11.53
C LYS A 20 9.65 36.70 12.57
N TYR A 21 10.59 37.01 13.47
CA TYR A 21 10.74 38.35 14.07
C TYR A 21 12.02 38.40 14.92
N ILE A 22 13.16 37.91 14.39
CA ILE A 22 14.45 38.17 14.99
C ILE A 22 15.30 38.95 13.96
N SER A 23 15.77 40.10 14.37
CA SER A 23 16.72 40.90 13.62
C SER A 23 17.98 40.09 13.30
N PRO A 24 18.59 40.23 12.11
CA PRO A 24 19.73 39.41 11.68
C PRO A 24 20.96 39.44 12.61
N SER A 25 21.06 40.40 13.50
CA SER A 25 22.20 40.56 14.41
C SER A 25 22.14 39.68 15.66
N HIS A 26 21.02 39.07 16.01
CA HIS A 26 20.86 38.24 17.20
C HIS A 26 20.71 36.74 16.95
N SER A 27 20.58 36.31 15.71
CA SER A 27 20.36 34.88 15.35
C SER A 27 21.60 34.00 15.58
N LEU A 28 22.79 34.54 15.50
CA LEU A 28 24.05 33.79 15.59
C LEU A 28 24.47 33.42 17.03
N LEU A 29 24.01 34.17 18.03
CA LEU A 29 24.32 33.91 19.45
C LEU A 29 23.40 32.87 20.11
N PHE A 30 22.21 32.63 19.55
CA PHE A 30 21.23 31.69 20.12
C PHE A 30 21.45 30.24 19.70
N GLU A 31 22.06 30.01 18.53
CA GLU A 31 22.32 28.66 18.02
C GLU A 31 23.49 27.94 18.69
N SER A 32 24.48 28.65 19.26
CA SER A 32 25.71 28.00 19.68
C SER A 32 25.82 27.63 21.16
N ALA A 33 25.11 28.29 22.06
CA ALA A 33 25.34 28.13 23.50
C ALA A 33 24.32 27.25 24.23
N PHE A 34 23.06 27.24 23.88
CA PHE A 34 22.02 26.56 24.69
C PHE A 34 21.59 25.19 24.18
N PHE A 35 21.78 24.94 22.88
CA PHE A 35 21.34 23.69 22.26
C PHE A 35 22.32 22.53 22.37
N LYS A 36 23.62 22.81 22.45
CA LYS A 36 24.66 21.79 22.37
C LYS A 36 24.86 20.98 23.64
N GLU A 37 24.82 21.59 24.80
CA GLU A 37 25.17 20.89 26.05
C GLU A 37 24.00 20.12 26.68
N LYS A 38 22.80 20.68 26.74
CA LYS A 38 21.67 20.02 27.41
C LYS A 38 21.03 18.92 26.59
N THR A 39 20.99 19.05 25.25
CA THR A 39 20.43 18.05 24.34
C THR A 39 21.32 16.83 24.25
N ILE A 40 22.63 17.00 24.18
CA ILE A 40 23.61 15.89 24.13
C ILE A 40 23.63 15.12 25.44
N SER A 41 23.57 15.79 26.59
CA SER A 41 23.56 15.15 27.92
C SER A 41 22.29 14.31 28.15
N ILE A 42 21.13 14.79 27.72
CA ILE A 42 19.86 14.06 27.87
C ILE A 42 19.77 12.84 26.92
N ILE A 43 20.28 12.97 25.70
CA ILE A 43 20.37 11.87 24.74
C ILE A 43 21.34 10.80 25.25
N HIS A 44 22.49 11.20 25.78
CA HIS A 44 23.50 10.26 26.23
C HIS A 44 23.10 9.44 27.47
N ASN A 45 22.41 10.04 28.44
CA ASN A 45 21.91 9.33 29.64
C ASN A 45 20.72 8.40 29.34
N ASN A 46 19.81 8.77 28.44
CA ASN A 46 18.71 7.90 28.03
C ASN A 46 19.17 6.74 27.15
N TYR A 47 20.21 6.92 26.33
CA TYR A 47 20.81 5.85 25.53
C TYR A 47 21.41 4.72 26.38
N LYS A 48 22.06 5.01 27.49
CA LYS A 48 22.63 3.99 28.38
C LYS A 48 21.54 3.14 29.06
N SER A 49 20.44 3.75 29.46
CA SER A 49 19.35 3.03 30.15
C SER A 49 18.57 2.12 29.19
N ILE A 50 18.33 2.58 27.95
CA ILE A 50 17.62 1.79 26.92
C ILE A 50 18.49 0.62 26.42
N HIS A 51 19.80 0.83 26.31
CA HIS A 51 20.75 -0.22 25.91
C HIS A 51 20.80 -1.39 26.93
N LEU A 52 20.67 -1.09 28.22
CA LEU A 52 20.72 -2.10 29.28
C LEU A 52 19.47 -3.02 29.30
N TYR A 53 18.30 -2.49 28.99
CA TYR A 53 17.06 -3.29 28.91
C TYR A 53 16.98 -4.14 27.64
N PHE A 54 17.56 -3.69 26.53
CA PHE A 54 17.56 -4.44 25.26
C PHE A 54 18.55 -5.61 25.28
N THR A 55 19.71 -5.45 25.91
CA THR A 55 20.71 -6.53 26.01
C THR A 55 20.25 -7.68 26.87
N THR A 56 19.43 -7.45 27.90
CA THR A 56 18.87 -8.52 28.76
C THR A 56 17.78 -9.33 28.07
N PHE A 57 17.03 -8.75 27.14
CA PHE A 57 16.00 -9.46 26.36
C PHE A 57 16.60 -10.32 25.22
N PHE A 58 17.72 -9.91 24.65
CA PHE A 58 18.36 -10.61 23.54
C PHE A 58 19.27 -11.78 23.93
N HIS A 59 19.68 -11.90 25.18
CA HIS A 59 20.47 -13.06 25.64
C HIS A 59 19.72 -14.38 25.72
N SER A 60 18.42 -14.35 25.53
CA SER A 60 17.59 -15.59 25.52
C SER A 60 17.43 -16.26 24.15
N CYS A 61 17.97 -15.69 23.07
CA CYS A 61 17.90 -16.26 21.71
C CYS A 61 19.30 -16.51 21.12
N VAL A 62 20.01 -17.48 21.66
CA VAL A 62 21.42 -17.80 21.30
C VAL A 62 21.62 -18.39 19.89
N ALA A 63 20.57 -18.75 19.17
CA ALA A 63 20.69 -19.38 17.85
C ALA A 63 20.79 -18.40 16.65
N PHE A 64 20.64 -17.08 16.88
CA PHE A 64 20.62 -16.07 15.79
C PHE A 64 21.87 -15.20 15.72
N THR A 65 22.85 -15.44 16.58
CA THR A 65 23.95 -14.50 16.85
C THR A 65 25.08 -14.49 15.81
N GLN A 66 25.22 -15.49 14.96
CA GLN A 66 26.33 -15.55 13.99
C GLN A 66 26.04 -14.92 12.63
N LEU A 67 24.77 -14.69 12.28
CA LEU A 67 24.39 -14.01 11.01
C LEU A 67 24.19 -12.50 11.19
N CYS A 68 24.09 -12.01 12.40
CA CYS A 68 23.68 -10.63 12.69
C CYS A 68 24.81 -9.61 12.90
N GLN A 69 26.07 -10.01 12.99
CA GLN A 69 27.14 -9.05 13.33
C GLN A 69 27.42 -7.99 12.26
N PHE A 70 27.14 -8.26 11.00
CA PHE A 70 27.33 -7.28 9.92
C PHE A 70 26.09 -6.40 9.65
N PHE A 71 24.90 -6.90 9.99
CA PHE A 71 23.63 -6.17 9.81
C PHE A 71 23.16 -5.42 11.08
N HIS A 72 23.82 -5.69 12.20
CA HIS A 72 23.33 -5.32 13.53
C HIS A 72 23.27 -3.81 13.78
N LEU A 73 24.26 -3.06 13.33
CA LEU A 73 24.33 -1.61 13.62
C LEU A 73 23.31 -0.80 12.80
N GLU A 74 23.14 -1.12 11.53
CA GLU A 74 22.20 -0.38 10.66
C GLU A 74 20.73 -0.74 10.92
N ILE A 75 20.44 -2.01 11.22
CA ILE A 75 19.07 -2.46 11.51
C ILE A 75 18.61 -1.95 12.88
N VAL A 76 19.47 -1.97 13.88
CA VAL A 76 19.13 -1.47 15.23
C VAL A 76 18.91 0.04 15.22
N ILE A 77 19.70 0.81 14.48
CA ILE A 77 19.51 2.26 14.35
C ILE A 77 18.21 2.58 13.59
N ARG A 78 17.85 1.81 12.56
CA ARG A 78 16.59 2.00 11.80
C ARG A 78 15.36 1.53 12.58
N PHE A 79 15.44 0.44 13.33
CA PHE A 79 14.36 -0.03 14.19
C PHE A 79 14.12 0.92 15.38
N GLN A 80 15.16 1.51 15.93
CA GLN A 80 15.03 2.53 16.97
C GLN A 80 14.40 3.82 16.45
N GLY A 81 14.71 4.24 15.22
CA GLY A 81 14.03 5.38 14.59
C GLY A 81 12.53 5.15 14.45
N THR A 82 12.11 3.97 13.99
CA THR A 82 10.69 3.62 13.81
C THR A 82 9.95 3.43 15.14
N PHE A 83 10.62 2.90 16.16
CA PHE A 83 10.05 2.74 17.49
C PHE A 83 9.97 4.07 18.26
N LEU A 84 10.98 4.94 18.10
CA LEU A 84 10.98 6.29 18.68
C LEU A 84 9.91 7.16 18.02
N ASP A 85 9.75 7.09 16.70
CA ASP A 85 8.67 7.78 15.98
C ASP A 85 7.28 7.30 16.43
N CYS A 86 7.11 5.99 16.67
CA CYS A 86 5.86 5.43 17.18
C CYS A 86 5.58 5.87 18.64
N TYR A 87 6.61 6.01 19.47
CA TYR A 87 6.48 6.44 20.86
C TYR A 87 6.28 7.97 20.97
N ILE A 88 6.93 8.75 20.12
CA ILE A 88 6.76 10.21 20.04
C ILE A 88 5.39 10.56 19.47
N ASP A 89 4.89 9.82 18.46
CA ASP A 89 3.58 10.03 17.86
C ASP A 89 2.41 9.82 18.86
N GLN A 90 2.61 8.99 19.88
CA GLN A 90 1.56 8.71 20.86
C GLN A 90 1.41 9.80 21.94
N TYR A 91 2.43 10.63 22.15
CA TYR A 91 2.50 11.55 23.30
C TYR A 91 2.22 13.03 23.00
N ILE A 92 2.21 13.49 21.74
CA ILE A 92 1.98 14.89 21.40
C ILE A 92 0.51 15.15 21.07
N TYR A 93 -0.33 15.37 22.09
CA TYR A 93 -1.75 15.73 21.93
C TYR A 93 -2.02 17.09 22.55
N SER A 94 -2.07 18.16 21.77
CA SER A 94 -2.96 19.35 21.83
C SER A 94 -2.42 20.52 21.01
N LYS A 95 -3.34 21.28 20.38
CA LYS A 95 -3.04 22.59 19.80
C LYS A 95 -2.97 23.57 20.97
N GLU A 96 -1.81 23.79 21.55
CA GLU A 96 -1.61 24.79 22.56
C GLU A 96 -0.86 25.98 21.96
N LYS A 97 -1.44 27.17 22.03
CA LYS A 97 -0.73 28.43 21.81
C LYS A 97 0.04 28.74 23.08
N ARG A 98 1.36 28.77 23.02
CA ARG A 98 2.20 29.24 24.13
C ARG A 98 2.80 30.59 23.83
N LYS A 99 2.64 31.51 24.76
CA LYS A 99 3.30 32.81 24.74
C LYS A 99 4.73 32.65 25.22
N PHE A 100 5.65 33.24 24.49
CA PHE A 100 7.08 33.25 24.85
C PHE A 100 7.46 34.60 25.42
N TYR A 101 8.13 34.54 26.56
CA TYR A 101 8.71 35.70 27.24
C TYR A 101 10.21 35.46 27.43
N ILE A 102 11.04 36.48 27.23
CA ILE A 102 12.43 36.52 27.67
C ILE A 102 12.50 37.68 28.69
N GLY A 103 12.62 37.33 29.99
CA GLY A 103 12.35 38.27 31.04
C GLY A 103 10.85 38.66 31.08
N ASP A 104 10.51 39.91 31.20
CA ASP A 104 9.16 40.41 31.21
C ASP A 104 8.64 40.87 29.83
N GLU A 105 9.45 40.71 28.79
CA GLU A 105 9.12 41.19 27.44
C GLU A 105 8.43 40.09 26.61
N TYR A 106 7.24 40.38 26.04
CA TYR A 106 6.47 39.50 25.18
C TYR A 106 7.11 39.40 23.79
N MET A 107 7.67 38.22 23.45
CA MET A 107 8.40 37.98 22.19
C MET A 107 7.54 37.39 21.09
N GLY A 108 6.34 36.90 21.38
CA GLY A 108 5.45 36.35 20.35
C GLY A 108 4.71 35.06 20.72
N GLU A 109 3.83 34.62 19.83
CA GLU A 109 3.12 33.32 19.94
C GLU A 109 3.74 32.29 19.01
N ALA A 110 4.19 31.16 19.56
CA ALA A 110 4.57 29.99 18.75
C ALA A 110 3.37 29.06 18.60
N ILE A 111 2.97 28.77 17.38
CA ILE A 111 1.97 27.76 17.09
C ILE A 111 2.69 26.41 17.03
N LEU A 112 2.51 25.58 18.04
CA LEU A 112 2.97 24.19 17.99
C LEU A 112 2.15 23.44 16.97
N VAL A 113 2.73 23.17 15.80
CA VAL A 113 2.11 22.32 14.79
C VAL A 113 2.21 20.87 15.27
N LYS A 114 1.08 20.36 15.75
CA LYS A 114 0.94 18.96 16.13
C LYS A 114 1.26 18.07 14.92
N ARG A 115 2.22 17.19 15.04
CA ARG A 115 2.40 16.09 14.09
C ARG A 115 1.27 15.09 14.31
N GLU A 116 0.34 14.98 13.36
CA GLU A 116 -0.75 14.02 13.45
C GLU A 116 -0.20 12.60 13.41
N SER A 117 -0.63 11.76 14.35
CA SER A 117 -0.19 10.36 14.42
C SER A 117 -0.78 9.56 13.28
N LEU A 118 0.06 8.80 12.57
CA LEU A 118 -0.37 7.84 11.57
C LEU A 118 -0.92 6.55 12.22
N TRP A 119 -0.29 6.11 13.30
CA TRP A 119 -0.57 4.85 13.98
C TRP A 119 -1.74 4.95 14.95
N THR A 120 -2.93 5.23 14.40
CA THR A 120 -4.18 5.18 15.16
C THR A 120 -4.70 3.75 15.26
N LYS A 121 -5.54 3.48 16.26
CA LYS A 121 -6.19 2.16 16.43
C LYS A 121 -6.98 1.77 15.16
N GLU A 122 -7.65 2.74 14.56
CA GLU A 122 -8.43 2.57 13.34
C GLU A 122 -7.54 2.23 12.15
N PHE A 123 -6.39 2.89 11.99
CA PHE A 123 -5.45 2.62 10.90
C PHE A 123 -4.85 1.21 11.02
N VAL A 124 -4.41 0.82 12.23
CA VAL A 124 -3.86 -0.52 12.49
C VAL A 124 -4.92 -1.59 12.25
N ALA A 125 -6.13 -1.42 12.81
CA ALA A 125 -7.22 -2.37 12.61
C ALA A 125 -7.61 -2.50 11.13
N LEU A 126 -7.57 -1.40 10.37
CA LEU A 126 -7.85 -1.40 8.93
C LEU A 126 -6.78 -2.18 8.14
N ILE A 127 -5.49 -2.02 8.48
CA ILE A 127 -4.37 -2.78 7.89
C ILE A 127 -4.58 -4.28 8.12
N PHE A 128 -4.89 -4.69 9.37
CA PHE A 128 -5.11 -6.10 9.68
C PHE A 128 -6.38 -6.65 9.03
N ALA A 129 -7.46 -5.88 8.98
CA ALA A 129 -8.68 -6.28 8.29
C ALA A 129 -8.42 -6.50 6.79
N ASN A 130 -7.66 -5.60 6.16
CA ASN A 130 -7.26 -5.72 4.76
C ASN A 130 -6.33 -6.92 4.54
N LEU A 131 -5.36 -7.14 5.44
CA LEU A 131 -4.46 -8.31 5.39
C LEU A 131 -5.26 -9.62 5.41
N CYS A 132 -6.17 -9.79 6.36
CA CYS A 132 -7.00 -10.99 6.49
C CYS A 132 -7.88 -11.21 5.25
N MET A 133 -8.50 -10.13 4.74
CA MET A 133 -9.32 -10.18 3.54
C MET A 133 -8.54 -10.64 2.32
N PHE A 134 -7.36 -10.02 2.10
CA PHE A 134 -6.50 -10.39 0.98
C PHE A 134 -5.87 -11.77 1.16
N LEU A 135 -5.55 -12.19 2.39
CA LEU A 135 -4.96 -13.50 2.67
C LEU A 135 -5.92 -14.63 2.26
N GLY A 136 -7.20 -14.54 2.68
CA GLY A 136 -8.22 -15.48 2.27
C GLY A 136 -8.41 -15.55 0.76
N PHE A 137 -8.40 -14.40 0.08
CA PHE A 137 -8.46 -14.32 -1.38
C PHE A 137 -7.24 -14.94 -2.06
N GLN A 138 -6.04 -14.63 -1.57
CA GLN A 138 -4.79 -15.08 -2.20
C GLN A 138 -4.54 -16.58 -2.04
N MET A 139 -5.07 -17.23 -1.00
CA MET A 139 -5.06 -18.68 -0.87
C MET A 139 -5.79 -19.38 -2.02
N LEU A 140 -6.86 -18.76 -2.54
CA LEU A 140 -7.71 -19.32 -3.60
C LEU A 140 -7.09 -19.21 -4.99
N ILE A 141 -6.18 -18.26 -5.24
CA ILE A 141 -5.64 -18.01 -6.58
C ILE A 141 -4.98 -19.26 -7.18
N PRO A 142 -4.00 -19.92 -6.52
CA PRO A 142 -3.35 -21.10 -7.08
C PRO A 142 -4.17 -22.37 -6.92
N THR A 143 -5.12 -22.43 -5.99
CA THR A 143 -5.82 -23.66 -5.62
C THR A 143 -7.13 -23.87 -6.37
N LEU A 144 -7.84 -22.81 -6.75
CA LEU A 144 -9.09 -22.92 -7.53
C LEU A 144 -8.93 -23.57 -8.90
N PRO A 145 -7.85 -23.34 -9.67
CA PRO A 145 -7.62 -24.09 -10.92
C PRO A 145 -7.58 -25.61 -10.72
N VAL A 146 -6.99 -26.05 -9.60
CA VAL A 146 -6.94 -27.48 -9.24
C VAL A 146 -8.33 -27.98 -8.85
N TYR A 147 -9.07 -27.21 -8.06
CA TYR A 147 -10.44 -27.52 -7.66
C TYR A 147 -11.38 -27.64 -8.86
N VAL A 148 -11.26 -26.74 -9.86
CA VAL A 148 -12.06 -26.83 -11.11
C VAL A 148 -11.86 -28.17 -11.80
N LYS A 149 -10.62 -28.67 -11.86
CA LYS A 149 -10.33 -29.99 -12.45
C LYS A 149 -10.94 -31.13 -11.63
N GLU A 150 -10.88 -31.03 -10.28
CA GLU A 150 -11.43 -32.04 -9.38
C GLU A 150 -12.95 -32.19 -9.53
N ILE A 151 -13.67 -31.09 -9.73
CA ILE A 151 -15.13 -31.11 -9.96
C ILE A 151 -15.51 -31.35 -11.44
N GLY A 152 -14.58 -31.85 -12.27
CA GLY A 152 -14.82 -32.25 -13.67
C GLY A 152 -14.81 -31.08 -14.67
N GLY A 153 -14.26 -29.92 -14.32
CA GLY A 153 -14.14 -28.78 -15.22
C GLY A 153 -13.00 -28.88 -16.21
N THR A 154 -13.15 -28.21 -17.35
CA THR A 154 -12.16 -28.10 -18.42
C THR A 154 -11.17 -26.93 -18.18
N SER A 155 -10.08 -26.87 -18.95
CA SER A 155 -9.16 -25.74 -18.93
C SER A 155 -9.81 -24.40 -19.26
N SER A 156 -10.82 -24.39 -20.14
CA SER A 156 -11.63 -23.20 -20.44
C SER A 156 -12.40 -22.72 -19.21
N ASN A 157 -12.93 -23.65 -18.41
CA ASN A 157 -13.66 -23.29 -17.18
C ASN A 157 -12.76 -22.58 -16.16
N ILE A 158 -11.47 -22.92 -16.09
CA ILE A 158 -10.48 -22.23 -15.23
C ILE A 158 -10.39 -20.76 -15.62
N GLY A 159 -10.29 -20.45 -16.91
CA GLY A 159 -10.26 -19.08 -17.40
C GLY A 159 -11.54 -18.30 -17.01
N PHE A 160 -12.71 -18.93 -17.15
CA PHE A 160 -13.98 -18.33 -16.74
C PHE A 160 -14.06 -18.06 -15.23
N VAL A 161 -13.60 -19.00 -14.41
CA VAL A 161 -13.57 -18.85 -12.93
C VAL A 161 -12.72 -17.66 -12.49
N VAL A 162 -11.59 -17.42 -13.15
CA VAL A 162 -10.75 -16.24 -12.88
C VAL A 162 -11.38 -14.98 -13.47
N GLY A 163 -11.82 -15.05 -14.72
CA GLY A 163 -12.37 -13.90 -15.47
C GLY A 163 -13.63 -13.32 -14.85
N MET A 164 -14.59 -14.17 -14.46
CA MET A 164 -15.87 -13.73 -13.88
C MET A 164 -15.72 -12.96 -12.56
N PHE A 165 -14.75 -13.35 -11.74
CA PHE A 165 -14.38 -12.57 -10.54
C PHE A 165 -13.93 -11.15 -10.90
N THR A 166 -13.00 -11.03 -11.86
CA THR A 166 -12.45 -9.73 -12.27
C THR A 166 -13.51 -8.84 -12.91
N VAL A 167 -14.35 -9.43 -13.78
CA VAL A 167 -15.46 -8.71 -14.43
C VAL A 167 -16.45 -8.19 -13.40
N ALA A 168 -16.88 -9.04 -12.45
CA ALA A 168 -17.81 -8.63 -11.39
C ALA A 168 -17.20 -7.51 -10.52
N ALA A 169 -15.93 -7.62 -10.13
CA ALA A 169 -15.25 -6.57 -9.38
C ALA A 169 -15.21 -5.26 -10.16
N LEU A 170 -14.84 -5.29 -11.45
CA LEU A 170 -14.74 -4.12 -12.32
C LEU A 170 -16.07 -3.36 -12.43
N PHE A 171 -17.18 -4.08 -12.63
CA PHE A 171 -18.51 -3.45 -12.74
C PHE A 171 -18.99 -2.83 -11.43
N VAL A 172 -18.70 -3.47 -10.30
CA VAL A 172 -19.18 -3.01 -8.99
C VAL A 172 -18.38 -1.82 -8.45
N ARG A 173 -17.11 -1.64 -8.84
CA ARG A 173 -16.25 -0.54 -8.34
C ARG A 173 -16.84 0.86 -8.60
N PRO A 174 -17.27 1.24 -9.81
CA PRO A 174 -17.86 2.56 -10.04
C PRO A 174 -19.15 2.77 -9.23
N LEU A 175 -19.99 1.73 -9.10
CA LEU A 175 -21.19 1.78 -8.28
C LEU A 175 -20.86 2.03 -6.81
N THR A 176 -19.83 1.35 -6.30
CA THR A 176 -19.33 1.54 -4.95
C THR A 176 -18.78 2.95 -4.74
N GLY A 177 -18.01 3.48 -5.69
CA GLY A 177 -17.48 4.84 -5.66
C GLY A 177 -18.58 5.90 -5.52
N ASN A 178 -19.67 5.73 -6.29
CA ASN A 178 -20.85 6.58 -6.19
C ASN A 178 -21.56 6.41 -4.84
N ALA A 179 -21.76 5.17 -4.38
CA ALA A 179 -22.39 4.89 -3.10
C ALA A 179 -21.63 5.51 -1.91
N LEU A 180 -20.29 5.52 -1.96
CA LEU A 180 -19.43 6.09 -0.92
C LEU A 180 -19.55 7.62 -0.76
N GLN A 181 -20.14 8.32 -1.73
CA GLN A 181 -20.48 9.74 -1.61
C GLN A 181 -21.81 9.97 -0.88
N LYS A 182 -22.73 9.01 -0.98
CA LYS A 182 -24.12 9.16 -0.51
C LYS A 182 -24.37 8.47 0.83
N PHE A 183 -23.70 7.35 1.07
CA PHE A 183 -23.97 6.48 2.20
C PHE A 183 -22.78 6.42 3.17
N ASN A 184 -23.05 5.92 4.37
CA ASN A 184 -22.02 5.71 5.40
C ASN A 184 -20.99 4.66 4.93
N LYS A 185 -19.72 5.07 4.87
CA LYS A 185 -18.59 4.22 4.44
C LYS A 185 -18.47 2.92 5.24
N LYS A 186 -18.77 2.97 6.55
CA LYS A 186 -18.77 1.77 7.42
C LYS A 186 -19.82 0.76 6.98
N ILE A 187 -21.03 1.23 6.63
CA ILE A 187 -22.12 0.34 6.19
C ILE A 187 -21.75 -0.32 4.86
N ILE A 188 -21.25 0.44 3.89
CA ILE A 188 -20.82 -0.09 2.59
C ILE A 188 -19.70 -1.12 2.78
N LEU A 189 -18.73 -0.82 3.65
CA LEU A 189 -17.63 -1.73 3.97
C LEU A 189 -18.14 -3.04 4.60
N MET A 190 -19.07 -2.95 5.55
CA MET A 190 -19.69 -4.13 6.16
C MET A 190 -20.49 -4.96 5.15
N ILE A 191 -21.25 -4.33 4.26
CA ILE A 191 -21.99 -5.01 3.20
C ILE A 191 -21.01 -5.76 2.28
N GLY A 192 -19.95 -5.09 1.79
CA GLY A 192 -18.94 -5.70 0.93
C GLY A 192 -18.26 -6.89 1.60
N THR A 193 -17.82 -6.73 2.85
CA THR A 193 -17.16 -7.80 3.60
C THR A 193 -18.14 -8.96 3.92
N ALA A 194 -19.43 -8.67 4.18
CA ALA A 194 -20.46 -9.70 4.38
C ALA A 194 -20.72 -10.48 3.08
N ILE A 195 -20.76 -9.81 1.92
CA ILE A 195 -20.87 -10.50 0.61
C ILE A 195 -19.65 -11.40 0.38
N CYS A 196 -18.44 -10.95 0.70
CA CYS A 196 -17.25 -11.79 0.64
C CYS A 196 -17.34 -12.98 1.59
N LEU A 197 -17.86 -12.79 2.80
CA LEU A 197 -18.07 -13.87 3.76
C LEU A 197 -19.05 -14.92 3.24
N LEU A 198 -20.18 -14.49 2.68
CA LEU A 198 -21.16 -15.38 2.04
C LEU A 198 -20.51 -16.14 0.88
N ALA A 199 -19.76 -15.46 0.03
CA ALA A 199 -19.05 -16.11 -1.07
C ALA A 199 -18.04 -17.14 -0.58
N MET A 200 -17.24 -16.81 0.45
CA MET A 200 -16.26 -17.74 1.05
C MET A 200 -16.95 -18.97 1.65
N GLY A 201 -18.06 -18.80 2.34
CA GLY A 201 -18.88 -19.93 2.84
C GLY A 201 -19.48 -20.76 1.70
N SER A 202 -19.88 -20.14 0.59
CA SER A 202 -20.47 -20.82 -0.56
C SER A 202 -19.48 -21.71 -1.33
N TYR A 203 -18.16 -21.48 -1.22
CA TYR A 203 -17.16 -22.40 -1.81
C TYR A 203 -17.26 -23.83 -1.23
N LEU A 204 -17.69 -23.98 0.03
CA LEU A 204 -17.88 -25.29 0.65
C LEU A 204 -18.96 -26.14 -0.03
N PHE A 205 -19.88 -25.50 -0.74
CA PHE A 205 -21.01 -26.12 -1.42
C PHE A 205 -20.88 -26.08 -2.96
N ALA A 206 -19.80 -25.52 -3.50
CA ALA A 206 -19.62 -25.31 -4.94
C ALA A 206 -19.16 -26.59 -5.66
N SER A 207 -19.98 -27.64 -5.64
CA SER A 207 -19.70 -28.97 -6.20
C SER A 207 -19.78 -29.04 -7.73
N THR A 208 -20.21 -27.99 -8.42
CA THR A 208 -20.28 -27.92 -9.88
C THR A 208 -19.61 -26.67 -10.40
N VAL A 209 -19.10 -26.72 -11.64
CA VAL A 209 -18.45 -25.56 -12.29
C VAL A 209 -19.43 -24.37 -12.37
N PHE A 210 -20.71 -24.62 -12.65
CA PHE A 210 -21.73 -23.57 -12.75
C PHE A 210 -21.89 -22.84 -11.41
N LEU A 211 -22.03 -23.60 -10.30
CA LEU A 211 -22.16 -23.02 -8.96
C LEU A 211 -20.89 -22.27 -8.56
N LEU A 212 -19.70 -22.82 -8.90
CA LEU A 212 -18.42 -22.17 -8.68
C LEU A 212 -18.32 -20.81 -9.41
N LEU A 213 -18.80 -20.73 -10.65
CA LEU A 213 -18.86 -19.47 -11.41
C LEU A 213 -19.79 -18.44 -10.73
N ALA A 214 -20.95 -18.86 -10.25
CA ALA A 214 -21.86 -17.99 -9.51
C ALA A 214 -21.22 -17.46 -8.23
N VAL A 215 -20.54 -18.33 -7.47
CA VAL A 215 -19.77 -17.94 -6.28
C VAL A 215 -18.64 -16.96 -6.63
N ARG A 216 -17.96 -17.13 -7.75
CA ARG A 216 -16.90 -16.22 -8.22
C ARG A 216 -17.44 -14.83 -8.56
N ILE A 217 -18.62 -14.74 -9.18
CA ILE A 217 -19.29 -13.44 -9.43
C ILE A 217 -19.61 -12.76 -8.10
N LEU A 218 -20.22 -13.50 -7.16
CA LEU A 218 -20.56 -12.97 -5.83
C LEU A 218 -19.31 -12.49 -5.09
N HIS A 219 -18.23 -13.31 -5.10
CA HIS A 219 -16.97 -12.99 -4.45
C HIS A 219 -16.31 -11.76 -5.09
N GLY A 220 -16.28 -11.68 -6.44
CA GLY A 220 -15.73 -10.52 -7.16
C GLY A 220 -16.49 -9.23 -6.84
N ALA A 221 -17.82 -9.30 -6.77
CA ALA A 221 -18.64 -8.15 -6.37
C ALA A 221 -18.31 -7.70 -4.94
N GLY A 222 -18.33 -8.62 -3.97
CA GLY A 222 -17.96 -8.32 -2.58
C GLY A 222 -16.54 -7.75 -2.46
N PHE A 223 -15.57 -8.33 -3.15
CA PHE A 223 -14.18 -7.88 -3.18
C PHE A 223 -14.04 -6.48 -3.77
N GLY A 224 -14.73 -6.19 -4.88
CA GLY A 224 -14.75 -4.87 -5.50
C GLY A 224 -15.30 -3.79 -4.55
N ILE A 225 -16.40 -4.08 -3.84
CA ILE A 225 -16.97 -3.18 -2.81
C ILE A 225 -15.95 -2.97 -1.68
N THR A 226 -15.44 -4.06 -1.11
CA THR A 226 -14.59 -4.03 0.09
C THR A 226 -13.29 -3.30 -0.18
N THR A 227 -12.56 -3.64 -1.24
CA THR A 227 -11.25 -3.05 -1.53
C THR A 227 -11.34 -1.58 -1.93
N THR A 228 -12.38 -1.19 -2.68
CA THR A 228 -12.64 0.23 -3.00
C THR A 228 -12.94 1.03 -1.73
N THR A 229 -13.73 0.44 -0.81
CA THR A 229 -14.07 1.10 0.45
C THR A 229 -12.88 1.17 1.39
N TYR A 230 -12.07 0.10 1.51
CA TYR A 230 -10.81 0.13 2.29
C TYR A 230 -9.87 1.23 1.80
N GLY A 231 -9.63 1.33 0.49
CA GLY A 231 -8.79 2.38 -0.09
C GLY A 231 -9.31 3.79 0.17
N THR A 232 -10.63 3.96 0.21
CA THR A 232 -11.27 5.24 0.55
C THR A 232 -11.15 5.57 2.02
N VAL A 233 -11.47 4.62 2.91
CA VAL A 233 -11.41 4.81 4.36
C VAL A 233 -9.97 5.07 4.81
N VAL A 234 -9.01 4.32 4.31
CA VAL A 234 -7.59 4.53 4.64
C VAL A 234 -7.12 5.92 4.23
N SER A 235 -7.56 6.42 3.07
CA SER A 235 -7.22 7.77 2.60
C SER A 235 -7.76 8.89 3.49
N ASP A 236 -8.83 8.62 4.26
CA ASP A 236 -9.41 9.56 5.21
C ASP A 236 -8.73 9.48 6.60
N LEU A 237 -8.20 8.31 6.96
CA LEU A 237 -7.51 8.10 8.24
C LEU A 237 -6.08 8.64 8.22
N ILE A 238 -5.43 8.61 7.05
CA ILE A 238 -4.04 9.04 6.91
C ILE A 238 -3.94 10.57 6.90
N PRO A 239 -3.10 11.17 7.78
CA PRO A 239 -2.81 12.59 7.74
C PRO A 239 -2.21 13.01 6.39
N GLN A 240 -2.56 14.21 5.91
CA GLN A 240 -2.09 14.69 4.61
C GLN A 240 -0.56 14.74 4.51
N ALA A 241 0.11 15.12 5.58
CA ALA A 241 1.58 15.22 5.64
C ALA A 241 2.29 13.85 5.62
N ARG A 242 1.56 12.73 5.82
CA ARG A 242 2.13 11.35 5.87
C ARG A 242 1.39 10.42 4.89
N ARG A 243 0.85 10.97 3.82
CA ARG A 243 -0.02 10.22 2.89
C ARG A 243 0.73 9.12 2.15
N GLY A 244 1.93 9.39 1.68
CA GLY A 244 2.78 8.41 1.02
C GLY A 244 3.18 7.28 1.97
N GLU A 245 3.63 7.62 3.17
CA GLU A 245 3.99 6.65 4.21
C GLU A 245 2.79 5.76 4.59
N GLY A 246 1.64 6.36 4.86
CA GLY A 246 0.44 5.62 5.23
C GLY A 246 -0.08 4.70 4.12
N MET A 247 -0.08 5.15 2.86
CA MET A 247 -0.44 4.31 1.71
C MET A 247 0.58 3.19 1.50
N GLY A 248 1.86 3.43 1.77
CA GLY A 248 2.91 2.41 1.74
C GLY A 248 2.64 1.27 2.74
N TYR A 249 2.37 1.62 4.01
CA TYR A 249 2.05 0.63 5.05
C TYR A 249 0.72 -0.09 4.79
N PHE A 250 -0.29 0.61 4.33
CA PHE A 250 -1.56 -0.02 3.94
C PHE A 250 -1.35 -1.02 2.79
N GLY A 251 -0.60 -0.63 1.76
CA GLY A 251 -0.28 -1.52 0.65
C GLY A 251 0.57 -2.73 1.06
N LEU A 252 1.39 -2.61 2.12
CA LEU A 252 2.20 -3.71 2.64
C LEU A 252 1.34 -4.89 3.10
N SER A 253 0.15 -4.64 3.66
CA SER A 253 -0.79 -5.71 4.05
C SER A 253 -1.18 -6.60 2.86
N GLY A 254 -1.47 -5.99 1.71
CA GLY A 254 -1.73 -6.74 0.47
C GLY A 254 -0.51 -7.52 -0.03
N THR A 255 0.70 -6.95 0.09
CA THR A 255 1.94 -7.64 -0.31
C THR A 255 2.22 -8.87 0.55
N ILE A 256 2.05 -8.77 1.87
CA ILE A 256 2.20 -9.90 2.79
C ILE A 256 1.19 -11.00 2.43
N ALA A 257 -0.05 -10.63 2.14
CA ALA A 257 -1.07 -11.58 1.71
C ALA A 257 -0.71 -12.26 0.37
N MET A 258 -0.16 -11.52 -0.60
CA MET A 258 0.30 -12.06 -1.88
C MET A 258 1.47 -13.04 -1.73
N ALA A 259 2.35 -12.82 -0.75
CA ALA A 259 3.48 -13.71 -0.49
C ALA A 259 3.04 -14.99 0.27
N LEU A 260 2.26 -14.81 1.33
CA LEU A 260 1.91 -15.91 2.24
C LEU A 260 0.67 -16.69 1.78
N GLY A 261 -0.29 -16.04 1.13
CA GLY A 261 -1.55 -16.66 0.73
C GLY A 261 -1.37 -17.89 -0.15
N PRO A 262 -0.64 -17.82 -1.28
CA PRO A 262 -0.38 -18.97 -2.13
C PRO A 262 0.33 -20.12 -1.40
N LEU A 263 1.32 -19.81 -0.56
CA LEU A 263 2.06 -20.81 0.23
C LEU A 263 1.13 -21.55 1.19
N ILE A 264 0.35 -20.80 1.97
CA ILE A 264 -0.60 -21.38 2.94
C ILE A 264 -1.69 -22.15 2.20
N GLY A 265 -2.23 -21.60 1.10
CA GLY A 265 -3.29 -22.23 0.31
C GLY A 265 -2.86 -23.56 -0.27
N LEU A 266 -1.69 -23.62 -0.93
CA LEU A 266 -1.15 -24.86 -1.51
C LEU A 266 -0.80 -25.89 -0.41
N TRP A 267 -0.20 -25.44 0.68
CA TRP A 267 0.11 -26.31 1.83
C TRP A 267 -1.15 -26.94 2.42
N LEU A 268 -2.21 -26.15 2.67
CA LEU A 268 -3.48 -26.65 3.19
C LEU A 268 -4.15 -27.63 2.23
N MET A 269 -4.13 -27.35 0.95
CA MET A 269 -4.70 -28.23 -0.09
C MET A 269 -3.96 -29.56 -0.17
N GLN A 270 -2.61 -29.53 -0.14
CA GLN A 270 -1.77 -30.73 -0.28
C GLN A 270 -1.75 -31.59 0.97
N THR A 271 -1.76 -30.95 2.17
CA THR A 271 -1.65 -31.67 3.46
C THR A 271 -3.00 -32.20 3.93
N TYR A 272 -4.07 -31.46 3.63
CA TYR A 272 -5.43 -31.80 4.07
C TYR A 272 -6.37 -31.99 2.87
N ASN A 273 -7.20 -31.00 2.58
CA ASN A 273 -8.16 -31.01 1.47
C ASN A 273 -8.70 -29.59 1.18
N PHE A 274 -9.54 -29.46 0.14
CA PHE A 274 -10.16 -28.17 -0.20
C PHE A 274 -11.12 -27.65 0.88
N THR A 275 -11.78 -28.52 1.64
CA THR A 275 -12.68 -28.09 2.72
C THR A 275 -11.93 -27.32 3.80
N VAL A 276 -10.77 -27.83 4.26
CA VAL A 276 -9.94 -27.15 5.25
C VAL A 276 -9.42 -25.83 4.72
N LEU A 277 -9.01 -25.78 3.45
CA LEU A 277 -8.57 -24.55 2.78
C LEU A 277 -9.69 -23.49 2.76
N PHE A 278 -10.91 -23.88 2.36
CA PHE A 278 -12.06 -22.97 2.31
C PHE A 278 -12.46 -22.48 3.70
N LEU A 279 -12.43 -23.36 4.72
CA LEU A 279 -12.67 -22.98 6.12
C LEU A 279 -11.60 -21.99 6.64
N CYS A 280 -10.33 -22.17 6.28
CA CYS A 280 -9.28 -21.23 6.63
C CYS A 280 -9.48 -19.87 5.96
N ALA A 281 -9.81 -19.84 4.67
CA ALA A 281 -10.11 -18.60 3.94
C ALA A 281 -11.38 -17.91 4.50
N LEU A 282 -12.39 -18.69 4.89
CA LEU A 282 -13.60 -18.21 5.56
C LEU A 282 -13.26 -17.57 6.91
N SER A 283 -12.43 -18.23 7.73
CA SER A 283 -12.01 -17.69 9.05
C SER A 283 -11.24 -16.38 8.91
N CYS A 284 -10.36 -16.25 7.92
CA CYS A 284 -9.70 -14.98 7.61
C CYS A 284 -10.73 -13.88 7.30
N THR A 285 -11.77 -14.20 6.52
CA THR A 285 -12.82 -13.23 6.16
C THR A 285 -13.71 -12.88 7.36
N ILE A 286 -13.97 -13.84 8.27
CA ILE A 286 -14.66 -13.58 9.55
C ILE A 286 -13.86 -12.59 10.40
N VAL A 287 -12.56 -12.82 10.55
CA VAL A 287 -11.68 -11.91 11.30
C VAL A 287 -11.69 -10.51 10.66
N SER A 288 -11.62 -10.42 9.32
CA SER A 288 -11.73 -9.15 8.60
C SER A 288 -13.06 -8.44 8.90
N LEU A 289 -14.19 -9.15 8.91
CA LEU A 289 -15.51 -8.59 9.22
C LEU A 289 -15.60 -8.11 10.68
N ILE A 290 -15.07 -8.87 11.63
CA ILE A 290 -15.03 -8.49 13.06
C ILE A 290 -14.21 -7.19 13.23
N LEU A 291 -13.00 -7.13 12.66
CA LEU A 291 -12.17 -5.94 12.71
C LEU A 291 -12.87 -4.74 12.06
N THR A 292 -13.52 -4.95 10.91
CA THR A 292 -14.31 -3.91 10.23
C THR A 292 -15.47 -3.38 11.11
N LYS A 293 -16.15 -4.27 11.83
CA LYS A 293 -17.23 -3.88 12.77
C LYS A 293 -16.70 -3.03 13.92
N LEU A 294 -15.49 -3.30 14.39
CA LEU A 294 -14.85 -2.57 15.48
C LEU A 294 -14.33 -1.18 15.06
N LEU A 295 -14.11 -0.93 13.75
CA LEU A 295 -13.63 0.35 13.25
C LEU A 295 -14.59 1.49 13.62
N GLN A 296 -14.04 2.58 14.17
CA GLN A 296 -14.76 3.82 14.40
C GLN A 296 -14.51 4.80 13.25
N ILE A 297 -15.26 4.62 12.16
CA ILE A 297 -15.15 5.51 11.00
C ILE A 297 -16.03 6.74 11.27
N LYS A 298 -15.38 7.89 11.44
CA LYS A 298 -16.06 9.16 11.63
C LYS A 298 -16.93 9.46 10.40
N LYS A 299 -18.18 9.85 10.63
CA LYS A 299 -19.03 10.37 9.56
C LYS A 299 -18.36 11.63 9.00
N SER A 300 -18.20 11.70 7.69
CA SER A 300 -17.77 12.95 7.05
C SER A 300 -18.76 14.05 7.40
N PRO A 301 -18.32 15.20 7.94
CA PRO A 301 -19.25 16.28 8.33
C PRO A 301 -19.88 17.01 7.15
N GLN A 302 -19.49 16.68 5.92
CA GLN A 302 -19.98 17.40 4.75
C GLN A 302 -21.33 16.82 4.28
N PRO A 303 -22.36 17.66 4.16
CA PRO A 303 -23.62 17.26 3.56
C PRO A 303 -23.37 16.75 2.14
N PRO A 304 -24.22 15.86 1.62
CA PRO A 304 -24.13 15.41 0.23
C PRO A 304 -24.22 16.65 -0.66
N GLN A 305 -23.08 17.08 -1.20
CA GLN A 305 -23.10 18.14 -2.22
C GLN A 305 -23.83 17.58 -3.43
N GLN A 306 -24.87 18.27 -3.87
CA GLN A 306 -25.53 17.97 -5.12
C GLN A 306 -24.46 17.94 -6.23
N ILE A 307 -24.32 16.77 -6.86
CA ILE A 307 -23.40 16.60 -7.98
C ILE A 307 -24.01 17.39 -9.14
N SER A 308 -23.64 18.66 -9.25
CA SER A 308 -23.89 19.43 -10.47
C SER A 308 -22.92 18.94 -11.55
N GLY A 309 -23.36 17.97 -12.35
CA GLY A 309 -22.53 17.37 -13.40
C GLY A 309 -23.30 16.33 -14.20
N THR A 310 -22.66 15.80 -15.24
CA THR A 310 -23.17 14.69 -16.06
C THR A 310 -23.29 13.40 -15.24
N PHE A 311 -24.16 12.48 -15.64
CA PHE A 311 -24.31 11.15 -15.02
C PHE A 311 -22.95 10.44 -14.82
N LEU A 312 -22.03 10.60 -15.79
CA LEU A 312 -20.68 10.02 -15.74
C LEU A 312 -19.80 10.61 -14.61
N ASP A 313 -20.03 11.85 -14.20
CA ASP A 313 -19.27 12.46 -13.10
C ASP A 313 -19.56 11.78 -11.74
N GLY A 314 -20.65 11.01 -11.64
CA GLY A 314 -20.96 10.15 -10.48
C GLY A 314 -20.09 8.89 -10.40
N PHE A 315 -19.52 8.43 -11.51
CA PHE A 315 -18.83 7.14 -11.61
C PHE A 315 -17.33 7.26 -11.91
N ILE A 316 -16.88 8.37 -12.49
CA ILE A 316 -15.48 8.61 -12.86
C ILE A 316 -15.02 9.95 -12.30
N GLU A 317 -13.85 9.95 -11.68
CA GLU A 317 -13.20 11.17 -11.19
C GLU A 317 -12.15 11.66 -12.18
N ARG A 318 -12.41 12.80 -12.83
CA ARG A 318 -11.53 13.35 -13.88
C ARG A 318 -10.10 13.64 -13.36
N LYS A 319 -9.96 14.09 -12.11
CA LYS A 319 -8.64 14.36 -11.50
C LYS A 319 -7.86 13.09 -11.21
N ALA A 320 -8.55 11.94 -11.10
CA ALA A 320 -7.93 10.64 -10.91
C ALA A 320 -7.51 9.96 -12.23
N LEU A 321 -7.98 10.44 -13.40
CA LEU A 321 -7.73 9.79 -14.68
C LEU A 321 -6.25 9.63 -15.01
N LEU A 322 -5.43 10.66 -14.76
CA LEU A 322 -4.00 10.58 -15.04
C LEU A 322 -3.29 9.53 -14.17
N PRO A 323 -3.39 9.53 -12.82
CA PRO A 323 -2.87 8.45 -12.00
C PRO A 323 -3.44 7.08 -12.36
N SER A 324 -4.73 7.01 -12.80
CA SER A 324 -5.38 5.77 -13.21
C SER A 324 -4.85 5.24 -14.55
N LEU A 325 -4.55 6.12 -15.50
CA LEU A 325 -3.90 5.73 -16.75
C LEU A 325 -2.48 5.22 -16.52
N LEU A 326 -1.76 5.87 -15.61
CA LEU A 326 -0.40 5.46 -15.27
C LEU A 326 -0.37 4.09 -14.56
N ILE A 327 -1.29 3.85 -13.62
CA ILE A 327 -1.39 2.53 -12.99
C ILE A 327 -1.84 1.45 -13.98
N LEU A 328 -2.70 1.77 -14.93
CA LEU A 328 -3.08 0.87 -16.02
C LEU A 328 -1.85 0.39 -16.81
N CYS A 329 -0.95 1.29 -17.19
CA CYS A 329 0.30 0.92 -17.90
C CYS A 329 1.15 -0.07 -17.09
N ILE A 330 1.30 0.17 -15.78
CA ILE A 330 2.08 -0.71 -14.90
C ILE A 330 1.38 -2.07 -14.70
N THR A 331 0.06 -2.08 -14.54
CA THR A 331 -0.69 -3.31 -14.26
C THR A 331 -0.93 -4.15 -15.51
N LEU A 332 -0.97 -3.56 -16.71
CA LEU A 332 -0.89 -4.29 -17.98
C LEU A 332 0.37 -5.19 -18.00
N MET A 333 1.50 -4.60 -17.70
CA MET A 333 2.78 -5.33 -17.62
C MET A 333 2.77 -6.38 -16.49
N TYR A 334 2.26 -6.02 -15.31
CA TYR A 334 2.15 -6.94 -14.18
C TYR A 334 1.29 -8.16 -14.51
N GLY A 335 0.15 -7.98 -15.20
CA GLY A 335 -0.72 -9.06 -15.66
C GLY A 335 -0.02 -10.00 -16.63
N GLY A 336 0.77 -9.47 -17.56
CA GLY A 336 1.57 -10.26 -18.50
C GLY A 336 2.67 -11.07 -17.80
N ILE A 337 3.46 -10.43 -16.92
CA ILE A 337 4.52 -11.12 -16.18
C ILE A 337 3.92 -12.21 -15.29
N GLY A 338 2.91 -11.87 -14.48
CA GLY A 338 2.29 -12.80 -13.54
C GLY A 338 1.70 -14.04 -14.22
N SER A 339 1.18 -13.90 -15.45
CA SER A 339 0.59 -15.00 -16.20
C SER A 339 1.62 -15.92 -16.85
N PHE A 340 2.76 -15.39 -17.27
CA PHE A 340 3.70 -16.13 -18.14
C PHE A 340 5.06 -16.42 -17.52
N ILE A 341 5.34 -15.93 -16.32
CA ILE A 341 6.66 -16.08 -15.68
C ILE A 341 7.06 -17.55 -15.45
N THR A 342 6.09 -18.40 -15.11
CA THR A 342 6.34 -19.84 -14.93
C THR A 342 6.67 -20.52 -16.25
N LEU A 343 5.96 -20.18 -17.32
CA LEU A 343 6.23 -20.71 -18.66
C LEU A 343 7.56 -20.22 -19.21
N PHE A 344 7.89 -18.95 -18.96
CA PHE A 344 9.20 -18.40 -19.27
C PHE A 344 10.33 -19.16 -18.56
N ALA A 345 10.18 -19.45 -17.27
CA ALA A 345 11.17 -20.20 -16.51
C ALA A 345 11.41 -21.61 -17.10
N THR A 346 10.34 -22.27 -17.53
CA THR A 346 10.43 -23.57 -18.21
C THR A 346 11.15 -23.43 -19.56
N GLU A 347 10.86 -22.38 -20.34
CA GLU A 347 11.49 -22.12 -21.64
C GLU A 347 13.02 -21.91 -21.50
N VAL A 348 13.46 -21.21 -20.46
CA VAL A 348 14.90 -20.93 -20.22
C VAL A 348 15.59 -21.93 -19.32
N GLY A 349 14.90 -23.01 -18.89
CA GLY A 349 15.49 -24.12 -18.11
C GLY A 349 15.71 -23.77 -16.62
N ILE A 350 15.00 -22.81 -16.06
CA ILE A 350 15.08 -22.47 -14.64
C ILE A 350 14.08 -23.33 -13.86
N ALA A 351 14.58 -24.22 -13.01
CA ALA A 351 13.75 -25.17 -12.27
C ALA A 351 12.93 -24.51 -11.12
N ASP A 352 13.51 -23.53 -10.43
CA ASP A 352 12.90 -22.94 -9.21
C ASP A 352 12.47 -21.48 -9.44
N ILE A 353 11.28 -21.32 -10.00
CA ILE A 353 10.64 -20.02 -10.23
C ILE A 353 10.10 -19.39 -8.93
N SER A 354 9.95 -20.17 -7.85
CA SER A 354 9.42 -19.67 -6.59
C SER A 354 10.27 -18.54 -6.00
N LEU A 355 11.58 -18.58 -6.28
CA LEU A 355 12.53 -17.53 -5.89
C LEU A 355 12.18 -16.17 -6.50
N PHE A 356 11.66 -16.13 -7.74
CA PHE A 356 11.17 -14.86 -8.31
C PHE A 356 10.09 -14.24 -7.46
N PHE A 357 9.07 -15.01 -7.09
CA PHE A 357 7.95 -14.50 -6.28
C PHE A 357 8.40 -14.08 -4.88
N LEU A 358 9.31 -14.87 -4.27
CA LEU A 358 9.85 -14.57 -2.95
C LEU A 358 10.62 -13.25 -2.95
N PHE A 359 11.62 -13.11 -3.83
CA PHE A 359 12.46 -11.91 -3.86
C PHE A 359 11.70 -10.67 -4.37
N ASN A 360 10.74 -10.85 -5.28
CA ASN A 360 9.82 -9.79 -5.68
C ASN A 360 8.99 -9.29 -4.47
N ALA A 361 8.38 -10.19 -3.70
CA ALA A 361 7.59 -9.83 -2.53
C ALA A 361 8.44 -9.16 -1.43
N LEU A 362 9.64 -9.67 -1.16
CA LEU A 362 10.58 -9.07 -0.21
C LEU A 362 10.99 -7.66 -0.64
N ALA A 363 11.33 -7.48 -1.92
CA ALA A 363 11.70 -6.18 -2.47
C ALA A 363 10.55 -5.17 -2.36
N ILE A 364 9.32 -5.57 -2.69
CA ILE A 364 8.11 -4.74 -2.50
C ILE A 364 7.96 -4.37 -1.02
N ALA A 365 8.07 -5.35 -0.11
CA ALA A 365 7.86 -5.14 1.32
C ALA A 365 8.86 -4.15 1.91
N VAL A 366 10.13 -4.26 1.51
CA VAL A 366 11.18 -3.33 1.94
C VAL A 366 10.97 -1.94 1.34
N THR A 367 10.68 -1.86 0.06
CA THR A 367 10.62 -0.56 -0.65
C THR A 367 9.44 0.30 -0.23
N ARG A 368 8.27 -0.27 0.07
CA ARG A 368 7.03 0.49 0.36
C ARG A 368 7.16 1.50 1.50
N PRO A 369 7.69 1.18 2.69
CA PRO A 369 7.84 2.17 3.76
C PRO A 369 8.79 3.32 3.41
N PHE A 370 9.91 2.99 2.72
CA PHE A 370 10.89 4.00 2.32
C PHE A 370 10.38 4.93 1.22
N SER A 371 9.74 4.37 0.19
CA SER A 371 9.17 5.15 -0.90
C SER A 371 8.04 6.05 -0.41
N GLY A 372 7.25 5.60 0.57
CA GLY A 372 6.19 6.40 1.18
C GLY A 372 6.75 7.61 1.93
N LYS A 373 7.78 7.43 2.76
CA LYS A 373 8.46 8.55 3.44
C LYS A 373 9.14 9.51 2.45
N LEU A 374 9.74 8.96 1.39
CA LEU A 374 10.35 9.78 0.33
C LEU A 374 9.30 10.60 -0.43
N TYR A 375 8.11 10.02 -0.67
CA TYR A 375 6.98 10.72 -1.27
C TYR A 375 6.57 11.93 -0.42
N ASP A 376 6.38 11.73 0.88
CA ASP A 376 5.97 12.79 1.81
C ASP A 376 7.02 13.89 1.97
N ALA A 377 8.32 13.54 1.89
CA ALA A 377 9.43 14.48 2.04
C ALA A 377 9.75 15.27 0.77
N LYS A 378 9.71 14.62 -0.42
CA LYS A 378 10.20 15.20 -1.68
C LYS A 378 9.16 15.21 -2.81
N GLY A 379 7.96 14.67 -2.55
CA GLY A 379 6.87 14.59 -3.51
C GLY A 379 6.95 13.40 -4.47
N HIS A 380 5.88 13.24 -5.25
CA HIS A 380 5.66 12.06 -6.09
C HIS A 380 6.74 11.80 -7.15
N ALA A 381 7.35 12.85 -7.70
CA ALA A 381 8.33 12.72 -8.79
C ALA A 381 9.61 11.99 -8.34
N PHE A 382 10.06 12.23 -7.10
CA PHE A 382 11.23 11.58 -6.53
C PHE A 382 11.04 10.08 -6.26
N VAL A 383 9.82 9.59 -6.28
CA VAL A 383 9.49 8.17 -6.11
C VAL A 383 9.14 7.53 -7.46
N ILE A 384 8.29 8.17 -8.24
CA ILE A 384 7.76 7.60 -9.48
C ILE A 384 8.87 7.46 -10.53
N ILE A 385 9.69 8.49 -10.77
CA ILE A 385 10.71 8.43 -11.82
C ILE A 385 11.76 7.34 -11.54
N PRO A 386 12.43 7.30 -10.37
CA PRO A 386 13.35 6.22 -10.07
C PRO A 386 12.67 4.84 -10.04
N GLY A 387 11.43 4.78 -9.52
CA GLY A 387 10.65 3.54 -9.49
C GLY A 387 10.45 2.96 -10.90
N VAL A 388 10.06 3.78 -11.87
CA VAL A 388 9.88 3.34 -13.27
C VAL A 388 11.20 2.91 -13.91
N ILE A 389 12.29 3.63 -13.65
CA ILE A 389 13.62 3.27 -14.16
C ILE A 389 14.06 1.92 -13.60
N ILE A 390 13.92 1.70 -12.28
CA ILE A 390 14.28 0.43 -11.64
C ILE A 390 13.41 -0.71 -12.16
N THR A 391 12.09 -0.47 -12.36
CA THR A 391 11.17 -1.46 -12.95
C THR A 391 11.61 -1.82 -14.38
N PHE A 392 11.96 -0.81 -15.19
CA PHE A 392 12.43 -1.00 -16.55
C PHE A 392 13.69 -1.87 -16.59
N ILE A 393 14.68 -1.55 -15.74
CA ILE A 393 15.91 -2.36 -15.61
C ILE A 393 15.55 -3.79 -15.21
N GLY A 394 14.65 -3.97 -14.22
CA GLY A 394 14.22 -5.31 -13.77
C GLY A 394 13.58 -6.13 -14.87
N ILE A 395 12.76 -5.54 -15.74
CA ILE A 395 12.12 -6.24 -16.85
C ILE A 395 13.10 -6.58 -17.96
N ILE A 396 13.99 -5.65 -18.29
CA ILE A 396 15.04 -5.92 -19.27
C ILE A 396 15.94 -7.05 -18.77
N LEU A 397 16.39 -7.00 -17.51
CA LEU A 397 17.14 -8.11 -16.90
C LEU A 397 16.36 -9.42 -16.97
N LEU A 398 15.07 -9.40 -16.64
CA LEU A 398 14.21 -10.58 -16.70
C LEU A 398 14.20 -11.19 -18.11
N SER A 399 14.11 -10.36 -19.16
CA SER A 399 14.06 -10.83 -20.55
C SER A 399 15.34 -11.51 -21.04
N TYR A 400 16.47 -11.31 -20.36
CA TYR A 400 17.77 -11.96 -20.63
C TYR A 400 18.17 -12.97 -19.56
N THR A 401 17.29 -13.28 -18.63
CA THR A 401 17.57 -14.19 -17.52
C THR A 401 17.66 -15.63 -18.01
N THR A 402 18.76 -16.30 -17.66
CA THR A 402 19.02 -17.73 -17.93
C THR A 402 19.51 -18.48 -16.69
N THR A 403 19.74 -17.75 -15.57
CA THR A 403 20.30 -18.29 -14.33
C THR A 403 19.48 -17.83 -13.12
N ILE A 404 19.53 -18.61 -12.03
CA ILE A 404 18.84 -18.25 -10.77
C ILE A 404 19.33 -16.91 -10.21
N PRO A 405 20.64 -16.59 -10.14
CA PRO A 405 21.08 -15.29 -9.65
C PRO A 405 20.53 -14.10 -10.45
N SER A 406 20.51 -14.20 -11.80
CA SER A 406 19.95 -13.15 -12.66
C SER A 406 18.43 -13.00 -12.45
N LEU A 407 17.72 -14.12 -12.21
CA LEU A 407 16.30 -14.11 -11.88
C LEU A 407 16.02 -13.36 -10.56
N ILE A 408 16.83 -13.61 -9.52
CA ILE A 408 16.69 -12.94 -8.22
C ILE A 408 16.92 -11.43 -8.36
N VAL A 409 17.96 -11.02 -9.08
CA VAL A 409 18.24 -9.59 -9.32
C VAL A 409 17.10 -8.93 -10.10
N ALA A 410 16.62 -9.57 -11.16
CA ALA A 410 15.48 -9.09 -11.94
C ALA A 410 14.22 -8.94 -11.08
N ALA A 411 13.92 -9.95 -10.25
CA ALA A 411 12.79 -9.94 -9.32
C ALA A 411 12.89 -8.81 -8.28
N ALA A 412 14.09 -8.61 -7.72
CA ALA A 412 14.33 -7.55 -6.73
C ALA A 412 14.18 -6.15 -7.35
N CYS A 413 14.74 -5.92 -8.54
CA CYS A 413 14.57 -4.66 -9.27
C CYS A 413 13.09 -4.40 -9.61
N TYR A 414 12.41 -5.39 -10.20
CA TYR A 414 11.01 -5.30 -10.56
C TYR A 414 10.11 -5.01 -9.35
N GLY A 415 10.31 -5.78 -8.26
CA GLY A 415 9.56 -5.62 -7.02
C GLY A 415 9.79 -4.28 -6.35
N SER A 416 11.04 -3.80 -6.31
CA SER A 416 11.37 -2.48 -5.75
C SER A 416 10.67 -1.36 -6.51
N GLY A 417 10.70 -1.40 -7.84
CA GLY A 417 10.04 -0.39 -8.67
C GLY A 417 8.52 -0.42 -8.51
N PHE A 418 7.88 -1.58 -8.67
CA PHE A 418 6.43 -1.74 -8.48
C PHE A 418 5.98 -1.35 -7.07
N GLY A 419 6.76 -1.77 -6.06
CA GLY A 419 6.51 -1.45 -4.64
C GLY A 419 6.53 0.05 -4.35
N ALA A 420 7.36 0.82 -5.06
CA ALA A 420 7.42 2.27 -4.95
C ALA A 420 6.29 2.98 -5.72
N ILE A 421 6.04 2.59 -6.96
CA ILE A 421 5.15 3.31 -7.89
C ILE A 421 3.69 3.23 -7.45
N GLN A 422 3.20 2.02 -7.14
CA GLN A 422 1.77 1.80 -6.89
C GLN A 422 1.23 2.62 -5.72
N PRO A 423 1.83 2.63 -4.49
CA PRO A 423 1.35 3.47 -3.40
C PRO A 423 1.57 4.96 -3.66
N ALA A 424 2.64 5.34 -4.37
CA ALA A 424 2.88 6.73 -4.74
C ALA A 424 1.82 7.27 -5.70
N LEU A 425 1.41 6.50 -6.71
CA LEU A 425 0.31 6.89 -7.61
C LEU A 425 -1.02 6.99 -6.85
N GLN A 426 -1.28 6.07 -5.93
CA GLN A 426 -2.50 6.11 -5.11
C GLN A 426 -2.51 7.33 -4.18
N ALA A 427 -1.40 7.64 -3.52
CA ALA A 427 -1.25 8.84 -2.69
C ALA A 427 -1.44 10.11 -3.53
N TRP A 428 -0.77 10.18 -4.69
CA TRP A 428 -0.89 11.31 -5.62
C TRP A 428 -2.30 11.51 -6.16
N MET A 429 -3.02 10.42 -6.46
CA MET A 429 -4.43 10.48 -6.83
C MET A 429 -5.27 11.11 -5.71
N ILE A 430 -5.09 10.68 -4.47
CA ILE A 430 -5.82 11.19 -3.30
C ILE A 430 -5.50 12.67 -3.03
N ASP A 431 -4.25 13.12 -3.23
CA ASP A 431 -3.84 14.52 -3.06
C ASP A 431 -4.51 15.47 -4.05
N ARG A 432 -4.95 14.96 -5.21
CA ARG A 432 -5.56 15.76 -6.28
C ARG A 432 -7.07 15.94 -6.14
N VAL A 433 -7.72 15.13 -5.32
CA VAL A 433 -9.18 15.08 -5.24
C VAL A 433 -9.72 15.60 -3.91
N ALA A 434 -10.90 16.21 -3.98
CA ALA A 434 -11.58 16.67 -2.79
C ALA A 434 -11.99 15.47 -1.89
N PRO A 435 -12.04 15.63 -0.56
CA PRO A 435 -12.35 14.54 0.38
C PRO A 435 -13.62 13.77 0.05
N HIS A 436 -14.69 14.46 -0.36
CA HIS A 436 -15.97 13.84 -0.72
C HIS A 436 -15.91 13.03 -2.02
N ARG A 437 -14.92 13.28 -2.89
CA ARG A 437 -14.71 12.57 -4.18
C ARG A 437 -13.75 11.39 -4.08
N ARG A 438 -13.10 11.15 -2.95
CA ARG A 438 -12.11 10.09 -2.76
C ARG A 438 -12.66 8.70 -3.07
N GLY A 439 -13.94 8.43 -2.79
CA GLY A 439 -14.60 7.17 -3.12
C GLY A 439 -14.62 6.89 -4.63
N VAL A 440 -15.06 7.86 -5.43
CA VAL A 440 -15.09 7.75 -6.90
C VAL A 440 -13.67 7.69 -7.47
N ALA A 441 -12.76 8.49 -6.95
CA ALA A 441 -11.36 8.46 -7.36
C ALA A 441 -10.70 7.09 -7.11
N THR A 442 -10.93 6.51 -5.93
CA THR A 442 -10.44 5.16 -5.58
C THR A 442 -11.06 4.09 -6.48
N ALA A 443 -12.37 4.20 -6.77
CA ALA A 443 -13.05 3.30 -7.71
C ALA A 443 -12.44 3.40 -9.11
N THR A 444 -12.22 4.62 -9.64
CA THR A 444 -11.61 4.87 -10.95
C THR A 444 -10.19 4.26 -11.01
N PHE A 445 -9.40 4.45 -9.96
CA PHE A 445 -8.03 3.93 -9.87
C PHE A 445 -7.97 2.41 -9.83
N PHE A 446 -8.76 1.76 -8.98
CA PHE A 446 -8.77 0.31 -8.90
C PHE A 446 -9.45 -0.37 -10.09
N SER A 447 -10.42 0.29 -10.76
CA SER A 447 -10.95 -0.20 -12.04
C SER A 447 -9.87 -0.22 -13.12
N ALA A 448 -9.04 0.82 -13.20
CA ALA A 448 -7.90 0.85 -14.11
C ALA A 448 -6.84 -0.21 -13.74
N PHE A 449 -6.61 -0.43 -12.44
CA PHE A 449 -5.71 -1.46 -11.93
C PHE A 449 -6.14 -2.86 -12.37
N ASP A 450 -7.39 -3.24 -12.13
CA ASP A 450 -7.91 -4.56 -12.49
C ASP A 450 -8.01 -4.76 -14.01
N LEU A 451 -8.45 -3.71 -14.73
CA LEU A 451 -8.48 -3.72 -16.20
C LEU A 451 -7.08 -3.96 -16.78
N GLY A 452 -6.06 -3.31 -16.19
CA GLY A 452 -4.68 -3.51 -16.59
C GLY A 452 -4.22 -4.95 -16.42
N ILE A 453 -4.47 -5.57 -15.28
CA ILE A 453 -4.08 -6.96 -15.03
C ILE A 453 -4.76 -7.89 -16.04
N GLY A 454 -6.08 -7.77 -16.20
CA GLY A 454 -6.85 -8.64 -17.09
C GLY A 454 -6.48 -8.45 -18.56
N ALA A 455 -6.46 -7.20 -19.04
CA ALA A 455 -6.07 -6.89 -20.42
C ALA A 455 -4.61 -7.25 -20.71
N GLY A 456 -3.71 -7.05 -19.73
CA GLY A 456 -2.30 -7.41 -19.86
C GLY A 456 -2.09 -8.89 -20.08
N ALA A 457 -2.77 -9.75 -19.33
CA ALA A 457 -2.71 -11.20 -19.53
C ALA A 457 -3.18 -11.60 -20.94
N ILE A 458 -4.24 -10.97 -21.46
CA ILE A 458 -4.77 -11.25 -22.80
C ILE A 458 -3.82 -10.76 -23.90
N ILE A 459 -3.42 -9.47 -23.83
CA ILE A 459 -2.58 -8.84 -24.85
C ILE A 459 -1.23 -9.55 -24.95
N PHE A 460 -0.58 -9.78 -23.81
CA PHE A 460 0.74 -10.44 -23.80
C PHE A 460 0.64 -11.93 -24.09
N GLY A 461 -0.49 -12.60 -23.78
CA GLY A 461 -0.76 -13.94 -24.21
C GLY A 461 -0.87 -14.05 -25.75
N PHE A 462 -1.52 -13.08 -26.39
CA PHE A 462 -1.58 -13.00 -27.84
C PHE A 462 -0.18 -12.77 -28.45
N ILE A 463 0.62 -11.86 -27.88
CA ILE A 463 2.01 -11.63 -28.34
C ILE A 463 2.87 -12.91 -28.16
N ALA A 464 2.72 -13.60 -27.03
CA ALA A 464 3.45 -14.83 -26.76
C ALA A 464 3.17 -15.95 -27.77
N HIS A 465 1.95 -15.99 -28.32
CA HIS A 465 1.56 -16.96 -29.34
C HIS A 465 2.38 -16.83 -30.63
N PHE A 466 2.80 -15.61 -31.00
CA PHE A 466 3.58 -15.33 -32.21
C PHE A 466 5.08 -15.15 -31.96
N THR A 467 5.51 -15.14 -30.70
CA THR A 467 6.89 -14.86 -30.31
C THR A 467 7.29 -15.81 -29.17
N ASN A 468 8.28 -15.43 -28.39
CA ASN A 468 8.68 -16.11 -27.16
C ASN A 468 8.45 -15.21 -25.94
N TYR A 469 8.47 -15.79 -24.73
CA TYR A 469 8.19 -15.05 -23.50
C TYR A 469 9.21 -13.96 -23.20
N ALA A 470 10.49 -14.15 -23.57
CA ALA A 470 11.53 -13.12 -23.45
C ALA A 470 11.17 -11.86 -24.27
N THR A 471 10.63 -12.03 -25.48
CA THR A 471 10.18 -10.95 -26.36
C THR A 471 8.94 -10.25 -25.79
N VAL A 472 8.01 -11.00 -25.16
CA VAL A 472 6.88 -10.42 -24.43
C VAL A 472 7.35 -9.43 -23.37
N TYR A 473 8.38 -9.78 -22.57
CA TYR A 473 8.93 -8.88 -21.56
C TYR A 473 9.60 -7.65 -22.15
N ARG A 474 10.34 -7.80 -23.27
CA ARG A 474 10.91 -6.65 -23.99
C ARG A 474 9.82 -5.70 -24.48
N TYR A 475 8.75 -6.18 -25.10
CA TYR A 475 7.63 -5.34 -25.52
C TYR A 475 6.88 -4.71 -24.35
N SER A 476 6.73 -5.43 -23.23
CA SER A 476 6.11 -4.87 -22.04
C SER A 476 6.88 -3.67 -21.48
N SER A 477 8.22 -3.62 -21.65
CA SER A 477 9.03 -2.49 -21.22
C SER A 477 8.71 -1.19 -21.96
N LEU A 478 8.15 -1.25 -23.18
CA LEU A 478 7.69 -0.06 -23.92
C LEU A 478 6.57 0.67 -23.21
N LEU A 479 5.75 -0.04 -22.41
CA LEU A 479 4.72 0.59 -21.57
C LEU A 479 5.32 1.51 -20.51
N LEU A 480 6.54 1.22 -20.01
CA LEU A 480 7.24 2.08 -19.06
C LEU A 480 7.78 3.34 -19.71
N ILE A 481 8.20 3.26 -20.97
CA ILE A 481 8.59 4.43 -21.77
C ILE A 481 7.36 5.31 -22.02
N ALA A 482 6.25 4.72 -22.43
CA ALA A 482 4.97 5.43 -22.57
C ALA A 482 4.52 6.06 -21.25
N PHE A 483 4.64 5.34 -20.14
CA PHE A 483 4.37 5.85 -18.79
C PHE A 483 5.18 7.13 -18.50
N LEU A 484 6.52 7.07 -18.66
CA LEU A 484 7.39 8.21 -18.42
C LEU A 484 7.06 9.40 -19.33
N PHE A 485 6.78 9.14 -20.59
CA PHE A 485 6.39 10.18 -21.54
C PHE A 485 5.09 10.88 -21.10
N ILE A 486 4.03 10.11 -20.80
CA ILE A 486 2.74 10.63 -20.32
C ILE A 486 2.94 11.40 -19.01
N TYR A 487 3.70 10.85 -18.07
CA TYR A 487 3.95 11.45 -16.76
C TYR A 487 4.69 12.79 -16.88
N ILE A 488 5.83 12.83 -17.60
CA ILE A 488 6.67 14.02 -17.74
C ILE A 488 5.92 15.12 -18.49
N THR A 489 5.24 14.80 -19.60
CA THR A 489 4.48 15.79 -20.38
C THR A 489 3.33 16.38 -19.57
N SER A 490 2.65 15.57 -18.75
CA SER A 490 1.55 16.02 -17.88
C SER A 490 2.04 16.97 -16.78
N ILE A 491 3.17 16.68 -16.14
CA ILE A 491 3.74 17.56 -15.10
C ILE A 491 4.24 18.87 -15.71
N ARG A 492 4.87 18.84 -16.89
CA ARG A 492 5.32 20.05 -17.58
C ARG A 492 4.14 20.97 -17.90
N LYS A 493 3.03 20.42 -18.40
CA LYS A 493 1.80 21.18 -18.68
C LYS A 493 1.22 21.82 -17.41
N GLN A 494 1.21 21.11 -16.28
CA GLN A 494 0.73 21.66 -15.00
C GLN A 494 1.57 22.84 -14.54
N LYS A 495 2.90 22.70 -14.52
CA LYS A 495 3.81 23.80 -14.13
C LYS A 495 3.68 25.04 -15.03
N HIS A 496 3.42 24.85 -16.32
CA HIS A 496 3.20 25.97 -17.26
C HIS A 496 1.85 26.66 -17.00
N GLY A 497 0.81 25.89 -16.71
CA GLY A 497 -0.51 26.42 -16.38
C GLY A 497 -0.51 27.24 -15.09
N ASP A 498 0.21 26.78 -14.05
CA ASP A 498 0.32 27.48 -12.79
C ASP A 498 1.10 28.80 -12.93
N LYS A 499 2.24 28.79 -13.65
CA LYS A 499 3.00 30.03 -13.96
C LYS A 499 2.20 31.06 -14.73
N ASN A 500 1.33 30.63 -15.67
CA ASN A 500 0.49 31.53 -16.43
C ASN A 500 -0.65 32.11 -15.57
N ARG A 501 -1.16 31.37 -14.62
CA ARG A 501 -2.16 31.87 -13.64
C ARG A 501 -1.57 32.87 -12.66
N GLU A 502 -0.35 32.63 -12.17
CA GLU A 502 0.38 33.57 -11.31
C GLU A 502 0.66 34.87 -12.04
N LYS A 503 1.07 34.82 -13.36
CA LYS A 503 1.28 36.02 -14.19
C LYS A 503 0.00 36.78 -14.54
N ALA A 504 -1.16 36.12 -14.54
CA ALA A 504 -2.44 36.75 -14.82
C ALA A 504 -3.13 37.30 -13.53
N ALA A 505 -2.64 36.93 -12.36
CA ALA A 505 -3.16 37.39 -11.08
C ALA A 505 -2.32 38.50 -10.42
N GLY A 506 -1.10 38.82 -10.94
CA GLY A 506 -0.25 39.95 -10.53
C GLY A 506 -0.18 40.99 -11.62
#